data_c67b97f49a7c24a50f0d3b6ff0e840b1
#
_entry.id   c67b97f49a7c24a50f0d3b6ff0e840b1
#
_cell.length_a   1.000
_cell.length_b   1.000
_cell.length_c   1.000
_cell.angle_alpha   90.00
_cell.angle_beta   90.00
_cell.angle_gamma   90.00
#
_symmetry.space_group_name_H-M   'P 1'
#
loop_
_entity.id
_entity.type
_entity.pdbx_description
1 polymer ?
#
loop_
_entity_poly.entity_id
_entity_poly.type
_entity_poly.pdbx_seq_one_letter_code
_entity_poly.pdbx_strand_id
1 'polypeptide(L)'
;AWIIALLDQLGLTKTALVGHSMGSLVTLEAASRLGERASHAILIGSIAPMPVSEPILDATAGQPRLAHSMLTSFAFSKRNLLGGNPNPGMWMVSDSMRRYEDEDTLALDRDMRACNDYTRGLEAASEITAPTLMIHGDADRLTPIKATKPLLAALANARLSTVPDAGHTLMVEDPNHVLDQLKIHLF
;
A
#
# COMPACT_ATOMS: atom_id res chain seq x y z
N ALA A 1 -9.88 -11.85 8.87
CA ALA A 1 -11.09 -12.13 9.66
C ALA A 1 -12.00 -10.89 9.77
N TRP A 2 -11.51 -9.75 10.29
CA TRP A 2 -12.34 -8.56 10.58
C TRP A 2 -13.04 -7.98 9.33
N ILE A 3 -12.34 -7.78 8.21
CA ILE A 3 -12.93 -7.26 6.95
C ILE A 3 -14.07 -8.17 6.47
N ILE A 4 -13.86 -9.48 6.49
CA ILE A 4 -14.91 -10.44 6.06
C ILE A 4 -16.14 -10.32 6.94
N ALA A 5 -15.96 -10.29 8.27
CA ALA A 5 -17.06 -10.10 9.22
C ALA A 5 -17.81 -8.77 8.99
N LEU A 6 -17.09 -7.68 8.66
CA LEU A 6 -17.71 -6.40 8.32
C LEU A 6 -18.55 -6.51 7.04
N LEU A 7 -18.02 -7.15 5.99
CA LEU A 7 -18.77 -7.35 4.74
C LEU A 7 -20.02 -8.20 4.95
N ASP A 8 -19.93 -9.23 5.80
CA ASP A 8 -21.06 -10.08 6.18
C ASP A 8 -22.12 -9.28 6.94
N GLN A 9 -21.69 -8.47 7.91
CA GLN A 9 -22.58 -7.59 8.69
C GLN A 9 -23.31 -6.56 7.81
N LEU A 10 -22.64 -6.06 6.78
CA LEU A 10 -23.19 -5.11 5.81
C LEU A 10 -24.04 -5.79 4.70
N GLY A 11 -24.12 -7.11 4.67
CA GLY A 11 -24.83 -7.86 3.63
C GLY A 11 -24.21 -7.75 2.24
N LEU A 12 -22.91 -7.42 2.14
CA LEU A 12 -22.21 -7.24 0.87
C LEU A 12 -21.79 -8.61 0.31
N THR A 13 -22.45 -9.04 -0.74
CA THR A 13 -22.20 -10.33 -1.39
C THR A 13 -21.05 -10.28 -2.40
N LYS A 14 -20.72 -9.09 -2.92
CA LYS A 14 -19.62 -8.88 -3.86
C LYS A 14 -19.01 -7.50 -3.64
N THR A 15 -17.66 -7.40 -3.63
CA THR A 15 -16.97 -6.14 -3.36
C THR A 15 -15.62 -6.07 -4.05
N ALA A 16 -15.21 -4.87 -4.45
CA ALA A 16 -13.83 -4.57 -4.80
C ALA A 16 -13.04 -4.18 -3.55
N LEU A 17 -11.83 -4.68 -3.43
CA LEU A 17 -10.92 -4.37 -2.33
C LEU A 17 -9.76 -3.52 -2.84
N VAL A 18 -9.48 -2.42 -2.17
CA VAL A 18 -8.35 -1.52 -2.49
C VAL A 18 -7.49 -1.38 -1.24
N GLY A 19 -6.21 -1.68 -1.36
CA GLY A 19 -5.25 -1.53 -0.26
C GLY A 19 -3.97 -0.87 -0.69
N HIS A 20 -3.45 0.02 0.16
CA HIS A 20 -2.15 0.67 -0.01
C HIS A 20 -1.16 0.15 1.02
N SER A 21 0.07 -0.13 0.60
CA SER A 21 1.16 -0.55 1.48
C SER A 21 0.75 -1.74 2.35
N MET A 22 0.80 -1.65 3.68
CA MET A 22 0.29 -2.66 4.61
C MET A 22 -1.16 -3.06 4.28
N GLY A 23 -2.02 -2.10 3.92
CA GLY A 23 -3.39 -2.37 3.49
C GLY A 23 -3.48 -3.26 2.25
N SER A 24 -2.44 -3.29 1.41
CA SER A 24 -2.38 -4.22 0.27
C SER A 24 -2.16 -5.66 0.71
N LEU A 25 -1.38 -5.90 1.76
CA LEU A 25 -1.23 -7.24 2.37
C LEU A 25 -2.54 -7.71 2.98
N VAL A 26 -3.27 -6.79 3.63
CA VAL A 26 -4.62 -7.06 4.14
C VAL A 26 -5.59 -7.38 3.00
N THR A 27 -5.46 -6.67 1.86
CA THR A 27 -6.25 -6.92 0.65
C THR A 27 -5.95 -8.30 0.07
N LEU A 28 -4.68 -8.70 -0.03
CA LEU A 28 -4.28 -10.03 -0.47
C LEU A 28 -4.96 -11.11 0.38
N GLU A 29 -4.82 -11.01 1.71
CA GLU A 29 -5.36 -11.98 2.65
C GLU A 29 -6.90 -12.00 2.67
N ALA A 30 -7.56 -10.85 2.48
CA ALA A 30 -9.01 -10.78 2.41
C ALA A 30 -9.54 -11.31 1.07
N ALA A 31 -8.91 -10.95 -0.05
CA ALA A 31 -9.35 -11.39 -1.38
C ALA A 31 -9.18 -12.90 -1.57
N SER A 32 -8.07 -13.48 -1.09
CA SER A 32 -7.86 -14.94 -1.15
C SER A 32 -8.96 -15.72 -0.43
N ARG A 33 -9.42 -15.21 0.72
CA ARG A 33 -10.49 -15.85 1.52
C ARG A 33 -11.90 -15.57 1.04
N LEU A 34 -12.12 -14.46 0.36
CA LEU A 34 -13.44 -14.11 -0.20
C LEU A 34 -13.75 -14.89 -1.47
N GLY A 35 -12.74 -15.35 -2.20
CA GLY A 35 -12.94 -16.06 -3.46
C GLY A 35 -13.79 -15.23 -4.44
N GLU A 36 -14.87 -15.78 -4.95
CA GLU A 36 -15.76 -15.12 -5.92
C GLU A 36 -16.47 -13.85 -5.39
N ARG A 37 -16.49 -13.64 -4.08
CA ARG A 37 -17.01 -12.41 -3.47
C ARG A 37 -16.07 -11.21 -3.67
N ALA A 38 -14.78 -11.43 -3.91
CA ALA A 38 -13.88 -10.38 -4.35
C ALA A 38 -14.12 -10.12 -5.84
N SER A 39 -14.75 -8.99 -6.19
CA SER A 39 -14.96 -8.62 -7.59
C SER A 39 -13.68 -8.17 -8.27
N HIS A 40 -12.84 -7.42 -7.55
CA HIS A 40 -11.53 -6.92 -7.96
C HIS A 40 -10.62 -6.79 -6.74
N ALA A 41 -9.32 -6.92 -6.95
CA ALA A 41 -8.29 -6.59 -5.96
C ALA A 41 -7.36 -5.51 -6.52
N ILE A 42 -7.18 -4.42 -5.79
CA ILE A 42 -6.27 -3.34 -6.18
C ILE A 42 -5.20 -3.18 -5.10
N LEU A 43 -3.96 -3.33 -5.50
CA LEU A 43 -2.77 -3.34 -4.64
C LEU A 43 -1.89 -2.14 -4.99
N ILE A 44 -1.89 -1.14 -4.13
CA ILE A 44 -1.13 0.11 -4.34
C ILE A 44 0.14 0.07 -3.51
N GLY A 45 1.31 0.26 -4.13
CA GLY A 45 2.60 0.22 -3.42
C GLY A 45 2.83 -1.12 -2.71
N SER A 46 2.60 -2.25 -3.37
CA SER A 46 2.59 -3.59 -2.78
C SER A 46 3.72 -4.48 -3.25
N ILE A 47 4.38 -5.13 -2.33
CA ILE A 47 5.33 -6.23 -2.55
C ILE A 47 5.06 -7.36 -1.56
N ALA A 48 5.48 -8.58 -1.90
CA ALA A 48 5.45 -9.70 -0.96
C ALA A 48 6.69 -10.57 -1.17
N PRO A 49 7.47 -10.86 -0.09
CA PRO A 49 7.34 -10.31 1.26
C PRO A 49 7.53 -8.79 1.31
N MET A 50 7.09 -8.15 2.42
CA MET A 50 7.25 -6.70 2.64
C MET A 50 8.15 -6.47 3.86
N PRO A 51 9.47 -6.64 3.72
CA PRO A 51 10.39 -6.48 4.83
C PRO A 51 10.49 -5.02 5.27
N VAL A 52 10.57 -4.80 6.57
CA VAL A 52 10.83 -3.50 7.18
C VAL A 52 12.27 -3.49 7.69
N SER A 53 13.02 -2.43 7.36
CA SER A 53 14.42 -2.35 7.77
C SER A 53 14.58 -2.22 9.30
N GLU A 54 15.60 -2.85 9.86
CA GLU A 54 15.91 -2.79 11.31
C GLU A 54 15.92 -1.35 11.87
N PRO A 55 16.55 -0.33 11.21
CA PRO A 55 16.52 1.03 11.73
C PRO A 55 15.10 1.62 11.86
N ILE A 56 14.16 1.21 11.00
CA ILE A 56 12.75 1.63 11.11
C ILE A 56 12.08 0.91 12.28
N LEU A 57 12.28 -0.43 12.41
CA LEU A 57 11.73 -1.21 13.52
C LEU A 57 12.25 -0.71 14.88
N ASP A 58 13.53 -0.40 14.98
CA ASP A 58 14.11 0.16 16.21
C ASP A 58 13.52 1.53 16.54
N ALA A 59 13.35 2.38 15.51
CA ALA A 59 12.76 3.70 15.71
C ALA A 59 11.28 3.63 16.12
N THR A 60 10.50 2.70 15.56
CA THR A 60 9.09 2.52 15.95
C THR A 60 8.92 2.10 17.40
N ALA A 61 9.84 1.31 17.93
CA ALA A 61 9.79 0.82 19.30
C ALA A 61 10.02 1.90 20.38
N GLY A 62 10.79 2.97 20.06
CA GLY A 62 11.17 3.93 21.10
C GLY A 62 11.25 5.39 20.66
N GLN A 63 11.22 5.67 19.38
CA GLN A 63 11.37 7.02 18.80
C GLN A 63 10.36 7.25 17.65
N PRO A 64 9.05 7.24 17.94
CA PRO A 64 8.01 7.25 16.90
C PRO A 64 8.15 8.44 15.93
N ARG A 65 8.51 9.63 16.43
CA ARG A 65 8.75 10.80 15.56
C ARG A 65 9.91 10.60 14.58
N LEU A 66 10.97 9.91 15.00
CA LEU A 66 12.07 9.54 14.11
C LEU A 66 11.59 8.52 13.07
N ALA A 67 10.83 7.50 13.49
CA ALA A 67 10.26 6.52 12.58
C ALA A 67 9.38 7.18 11.51
N HIS A 68 8.49 8.08 11.91
CA HIS A 68 7.65 8.84 10.98
C HIS A 68 8.47 9.69 10.00
N SER A 69 9.52 10.36 10.50
CA SER A 69 10.43 11.14 9.65
C SER A 69 11.14 10.25 8.63
N MET A 70 11.62 9.08 9.03
CA MET A 70 12.25 8.11 8.14
C MET A 70 11.26 7.60 7.09
N LEU A 71 10.09 7.12 7.52
CA LEU A 71 9.04 6.65 6.62
C LEU A 71 8.63 7.73 5.62
N THR A 72 8.36 8.95 6.08
CA THR A 72 7.98 10.07 5.21
C THR A 72 9.10 10.40 4.20
N SER A 73 10.36 10.41 4.64
CA SER A 73 11.48 10.70 3.75
C SER A 73 11.67 9.65 2.65
N PHE A 74 11.27 8.39 2.89
CA PHE A 74 11.31 7.31 1.90
C PHE A 74 10.02 7.20 1.09
N ALA A 75 8.89 7.64 1.64
CA ALA A 75 7.59 7.49 1.01
C ALA A 75 7.38 8.42 -0.19
N PHE A 76 7.91 9.64 -0.15
CA PHE A 76 7.78 10.58 -1.26
C PHE A 76 8.94 10.48 -2.25
N SER A 77 8.65 10.74 -3.52
CA SER A 77 9.68 10.94 -4.54
C SER A 77 10.56 12.14 -4.20
N LYS A 78 11.81 12.15 -4.68
CA LYS A 78 12.74 13.27 -4.46
C LYS A 78 12.15 14.60 -4.93
N ARG A 79 11.43 14.60 -6.05
CA ARG A 79 10.76 15.77 -6.60
C ARG A 79 9.78 16.37 -5.58
N ASN A 80 8.93 15.53 -4.99
CA ASN A 80 7.90 15.98 -4.06
C ASN A 80 8.45 16.34 -2.66
N LEU A 81 9.52 15.69 -2.22
CA LEU A 81 10.27 16.10 -1.02
C LEU A 81 10.83 17.54 -1.13
N LEU A 82 11.23 17.96 -2.34
CA LEU A 82 11.79 19.27 -2.61
C LEU A 82 10.76 20.32 -3.05
N GLY A 83 9.45 20.03 -2.90
CA GLY A 83 8.38 20.97 -3.25
C GLY A 83 8.00 20.98 -4.72
N GLY A 84 8.41 19.98 -5.51
CA GLY A 84 8.06 19.84 -6.94
C GLY A 84 6.65 19.36 -7.24
N ASN A 85 5.77 19.44 -6.28
CA ASN A 85 4.35 19.11 -6.37
C ASN A 85 3.60 20.14 -7.26
N PRO A 86 2.64 19.69 -8.09
CA PRO A 86 1.92 20.57 -9.02
C PRO A 86 0.95 21.56 -8.33
N ASN A 87 0.66 21.38 -7.04
CA ASN A 87 -0.24 22.24 -6.28
C ASN A 87 0.56 23.30 -5.51
N PRO A 88 0.55 24.58 -5.94
CA PRO A 88 1.30 25.64 -5.26
C PRO A 88 0.89 25.79 -3.79
N GLY A 89 1.87 25.98 -2.92
CA GLY A 89 1.65 26.18 -1.48
C GLY A 89 1.36 24.92 -0.66
N MET A 90 1.25 23.77 -1.28
CA MET A 90 1.08 22.49 -0.59
C MET A 90 2.45 21.85 -0.33
N TRP A 91 2.74 21.52 0.92
CA TRP A 91 3.92 20.74 1.28
C TRP A 91 3.49 19.37 1.86
N MET A 92 3.50 18.35 1.01
CA MET A 92 3.00 17.01 1.31
C MET A 92 3.70 16.35 2.50
N VAL A 93 4.99 16.63 2.68
CA VAL A 93 5.79 16.09 3.80
C VAL A 93 5.27 16.58 5.14
N SER A 94 4.95 17.88 5.25
CA SER A 94 4.40 18.45 6.49
C SER A 94 3.04 17.86 6.84
N ASP A 95 2.16 17.69 5.85
CA ASP A 95 0.86 17.07 6.07
C ASP A 95 1.00 15.62 6.54
N SER A 96 1.90 14.87 5.92
CA SER A 96 2.21 13.49 6.33
C SER A 96 2.72 13.43 7.77
N MET A 97 3.72 14.25 8.12
CA MET A 97 4.27 14.30 9.47
C MET A 97 3.22 14.70 10.52
N ARG A 98 2.34 15.64 10.18
CA ARG A 98 1.29 16.11 11.09
C ARG A 98 0.26 15.01 11.38
N ARG A 99 -0.12 14.21 10.37
CA ARG A 99 -1.04 13.08 10.58
C ARG A 99 -0.47 12.05 11.55
N TYR A 100 0.82 11.79 11.47
CA TYR A 100 1.49 10.87 12.38
C TYR A 100 1.55 11.38 13.84
N GLU A 101 1.54 12.70 14.07
CA GLU A 101 1.54 13.27 15.42
C GLU A 101 0.22 12.97 16.20
N ASP A 102 -0.87 12.70 15.46
CA ASP A 102 -2.19 12.39 16.03
C ASP A 102 -2.42 10.87 16.21
N GLU A 103 -1.47 10.02 15.79
CA GLU A 103 -1.62 8.56 15.85
C GLU A 103 -1.16 7.97 17.19
N ASP A 104 -1.77 6.83 17.56
CA ASP A 104 -1.27 6.00 18.65
C ASP A 104 0.13 5.45 18.29
N THR A 105 1.13 5.88 19.06
CA THR A 105 2.54 5.51 18.84
C THR A 105 2.78 4.00 18.88
N LEU A 106 1.95 3.24 19.64
CA LEU A 106 2.03 1.79 19.72
C LEU A 106 1.47 1.11 18.45
N ALA A 107 0.57 1.78 17.73
CA ALA A 107 0.02 1.24 16.50
C ALA A 107 1.10 1.12 15.42
N LEU A 108 1.94 2.13 15.26
CA LEU A 108 3.00 2.10 14.24
C LEU A 108 3.98 0.94 14.43
N ASP A 109 4.46 0.69 15.66
CA ASP A 109 5.39 -0.42 15.94
C ASP A 109 4.75 -1.77 15.62
N ARG A 110 3.54 -1.99 16.12
CA ARG A 110 2.78 -3.21 15.86
C ARG A 110 2.56 -3.43 14.36
N ASP A 111 2.20 -2.39 13.63
CA ASP A 111 1.86 -2.49 12.21
C ASP A 111 3.10 -2.72 11.33
N MET A 112 4.23 -2.07 11.65
CA MET A 112 5.49 -2.31 10.95
C MET A 112 6.01 -3.74 11.20
N ARG A 113 5.90 -4.26 12.43
CA ARG A 113 6.23 -5.67 12.72
C ARG A 113 5.28 -6.62 12.00
N ALA A 114 3.98 -6.32 11.96
CA ALA A 114 3.02 -7.16 11.24
C ALA A 114 3.34 -7.24 9.74
N CYS A 115 3.78 -6.14 9.12
CA CYS A 115 4.27 -6.16 7.73
C CYS A 115 5.51 -7.03 7.57
N ASN A 116 6.50 -6.85 8.45
CA ASN A 116 7.76 -7.59 8.42
C ASN A 116 7.57 -9.10 8.59
N ASP A 117 6.67 -9.49 9.48
CA ASP A 117 6.46 -10.88 9.87
C ASP A 117 5.43 -11.61 8.98
N TYR A 118 4.75 -10.89 8.08
CA TYR A 118 3.78 -11.49 7.18
C TYR A 118 4.44 -12.28 6.06
N THR A 119 4.31 -13.61 6.10
CA THR A 119 4.98 -14.54 5.17
C THR A 119 4.05 -15.14 4.11
N ARG A 120 2.72 -15.08 4.30
CA ARG A 120 1.74 -15.71 3.40
C ARG A 120 1.46 -14.97 2.11
N GLY A 121 2.09 -13.81 1.85
CA GLY A 121 1.70 -12.91 0.76
C GLY A 121 1.68 -13.55 -0.63
N LEU A 122 2.68 -14.38 -0.98
CA LEU A 122 2.71 -15.06 -2.28
C LEU A 122 1.71 -16.22 -2.37
N GLU A 123 1.50 -16.95 -1.27
CA GLU A 123 0.49 -17.99 -1.18
C GLU A 123 -0.91 -17.39 -1.36
N ALA A 124 -1.26 -16.35 -0.57
CA ALA A 124 -2.53 -15.65 -0.69
C ALA A 124 -2.75 -15.09 -2.11
N ALA A 125 -1.71 -14.55 -2.74
CA ALA A 125 -1.77 -14.06 -4.11
C ALA A 125 -2.16 -15.17 -5.10
N SER A 126 -1.60 -16.37 -4.96
CA SER A 126 -1.91 -17.51 -5.84
C SER A 126 -3.34 -18.04 -5.71
N GLU A 127 -4.02 -17.74 -4.61
CA GLU A 127 -5.41 -18.10 -4.34
C GLU A 127 -6.41 -17.08 -4.92
N ILE A 128 -5.95 -15.89 -5.34
CA ILE A 128 -6.83 -14.83 -5.86
C ILE A 128 -7.19 -15.11 -7.31
N THR A 129 -8.49 -15.27 -7.58
CA THR A 129 -9.04 -15.42 -8.93
C THR A 129 -9.58 -14.11 -9.50
N ALA A 130 -9.86 -13.13 -8.65
CA ALA A 130 -10.38 -11.83 -9.05
C ALA A 130 -9.38 -11.06 -9.95
N PRO A 131 -9.88 -10.29 -10.94
CA PRO A 131 -9.04 -9.35 -11.66
C PRO A 131 -8.27 -8.46 -10.69
N THR A 132 -6.95 -8.41 -10.85
CA THR A 132 -6.06 -7.69 -9.92
C THR A 132 -5.29 -6.59 -10.63
N LEU A 133 -5.30 -5.40 -10.04
CA LEU A 133 -4.49 -4.27 -10.49
C LEU A 133 -3.42 -3.96 -9.43
N MET A 134 -2.17 -3.96 -9.83
CA MET A 134 -1.07 -3.40 -9.05
C MET A 134 -0.76 -1.99 -9.57
N ILE A 135 -0.70 -0.99 -8.68
CA ILE A 135 -0.29 0.38 -9.03
C ILE A 135 0.96 0.73 -8.23
N HIS A 136 2.03 1.12 -8.92
CA HIS A 136 3.33 1.42 -8.31
C HIS A 136 3.92 2.73 -8.82
N GLY A 137 4.54 3.49 -7.92
CA GLY A 137 5.41 4.59 -8.31
C GLY A 137 6.80 4.06 -8.74
N ASP A 138 7.36 4.58 -9.81
CA ASP A 138 8.69 4.16 -10.28
C ASP A 138 9.84 4.70 -9.39
N ALA A 139 9.57 5.74 -8.60
CA ALA A 139 10.47 6.31 -7.61
C ALA A 139 10.19 5.83 -6.16
N ASP A 140 9.35 4.80 -5.98
CA ASP A 140 9.05 4.22 -4.67
C ASP A 140 10.28 3.57 -4.05
N ARG A 141 10.67 4.04 -2.86
CA ARG A 141 11.84 3.56 -2.12
C ARG A 141 11.49 2.66 -0.94
N LEU A 142 10.21 2.62 -0.53
CA LEU A 142 9.73 1.70 0.51
C LEU A 142 9.40 0.33 -0.08
N THR A 143 8.70 0.32 -1.20
CA THR A 143 8.36 -0.90 -1.94
C THR A 143 8.84 -0.78 -3.40
N PRO A 144 10.15 -0.94 -3.67
CA PRO A 144 10.70 -0.67 -5.00
C PRO A 144 10.04 -1.51 -6.09
N ILE A 145 9.74 -0.91 -7.24
CA ILE A 145 9.03 -1.56 -8.35
C ILE A 145 9.68 -2.88 -8.80
N LYS A 146 10.99 -3.03 -8.68
CA LYS A 146 11.69 -4.28 -8.99
C LYS A 146 11.30 -5.44 -8.08
N ALA A 147 10.87 -5.13 -6.85
CA ALA A 147 10.44 -6.12 -5.86
C ALA A 147 8.99 -6.59 -6.07
N THR A 148 8.24 -6.00 -7.01
CA THR A 148 6.88 -6.44 -7.35
C THR A 148 6.85 -7.76 -8.11
N LYS A 149 7.95 -8.15 -8.76
CA LYS A 149 7.99 -9.28 -9.69
C LYS A 149 7.48 -10.61 -9.10
N PRO A 150 7.89 -11.03 -7.89
CA PRO A 150 7.37 -12.27 -7.31
C PRO A 150 5.87 -12.23 -7.08
N LEU A 151 5.36 -11.11 -6.57
CA LEU A 151 3.94 -10.91 -6.31
C LEU A 151 3.12 -10.90 -7.60
N LEU A 152 3.58 -10.16 -8.61
CA LEU A 152 2.93 -10.12 -9.93
C LEU A 152 2.90 -11.51 -10.59
N ALA A 153 3.97 -12.30 -10.45
CA ALA A 153 4.05 -13.66 -10.99
C ALA A 153 3.14 -14.66 -10.26
N ALA A 154 2.84 -14.43 -8.98
CA ALA A 154 1.96 -15.29 -8.19
C ALA A 154 0.47 -15.04 -8.48
N LEU A 155 0.10 -13.85 -8.94
CA LEU A 155 -1.26 -13.46 -9.24
C LEU A 155 -1.68 -13.97 -10.64
N ALA A 156 -2.73 -14.78 -10.72
CA ALA A 156 -3.15 -15.41 -11.97
C ALA A 156 -3.72 -14.42 -13.01
N ASN A 157 -4.39 -13.36 -12.56
CA ASN A 157 -5.06 -12.38 -13.41
C ASN A 157 -4.70 -10.96 -12.97
N ALA A 158 -3.43 -10.58 -13.15
CA ALA A 158 -2.95 -9.29 -12.69
C ALA A 158 -2.30 -8.46 -13.81
N ARG A 159 -2.43 -7.14 -13.70
CA ARG A 159 -1.66 -6.17 -14.47
C ARG A 159 -0.96 -5.18 -13.53
N LEU A 160 0.20 -4.70 -13.96
CA LEU A 160 0.94 -3.65 -13.27
C LEU A 160 0.80 -2.33 -14.04
N SER A 161 0.40 -1.28 -13.32
CA SER A 161 0.44 0.10 -13.80
C SER A 161 1.51 0.87 -13.02
N THR A 162 2.34 1.60 -13.74
CA THR A 162 3.43 2.40 -13.16
C THR A 162 3.09 3.87 -13.23
N VAL A 163 3.25 4.58 -12.12
CA VAL A 163 3.08 6.03 -12.03
C VAL A 163 4.46 6.68 -12.12
N PRO A 164 4.74 7.43 -13.21
CA PRO A 164 6.05 8.06 -13.39
C PRO A 164 6.36 9.10 -12.31
N ASP A 165 7.61 9.18 -11.88
CA ASP A 165 8.12 10.15 -10.90
C ASP A 165 7.40 10.15 -9.53
N ALA A 166 6.56 9.14 -9.24
CA ALA A 166 5.87 9.01 -7.97
C ALA A 166 6.60 8.04 -7.03
N GLY A 167 6.55 8.35 -5.74
CA GLY A 167 7.03 7.49 -4.66
C GLY A 167 5.97 6.52 -4.17
N HIS A 168 6.05 6.19 -2.88
CA HIS A 168 5.14 5.26 -2.22
C HIS A 168 3.73 5.84 -2.01
N THR A 169 3.64 7.16 -1.79
CA THR A 169 2.38 7.88 -1.60
C THR A 169 1.78 8.36 -2.93
N LEU A 170 1.87 7.52 -3.96
CA LEU A 170 1.51 7.86 -5.33
C LEU A 170 0.09 8.43 -5.50
N MET A 171 -0.89 8.02 -4.65
CA MET A 171 -2.24 8.57 -4.66
C MET A 171 -2.31 10.03 -4.17
N VAL A 172 -1.27 10.53 -3.52
CA VAL A 172 -1.13 11.94 -3.12
C VAL A 172 -0.24 12.69 -4.12
N GLU A 173 0.77 12.00 -4.67
CA GLU A 173 1.75 12.58 -5.59
C GLU A 173 1.18 12.76 -7.01
N ASP A 174 0.39 11.80 -7.48
CA ASP A 174 -0.34 11.86 -8.76
C ASP A 174 -1.74 11.22 -8.63
N PRO A 175 -2.70 11.90 -7.98
CA PRO A 175 -4.04 11.39 -7.73
C PRO A 175 -4.82 11.11 -9.01
N ASN A 176 -4.60 11.90 -10.07
CA ASN A 176 -5.32 11.75 -11.33
C ASN A 176 -4.93 10.45 -12.03
N HIS A 177 -3.65 10.14 -12.10
CA HIS A 177 -3.18 8.89 -12.69
C HIS A 177 -3.76 7.68 -11.93
N VAL A 178 -3.69 7.71 -10.59
CA VAL A 178 -4.25 6.63 -9.77
C VAL A 178 -5.76 6.48 -10.01
N LEU A 179 -6.50 7.58 -10.01
CA LEU A 179 -7.95 7.58 -10.25
C LEU A 179 -8.30 7.01 -11.63
N ASP A 180 -7.57 7.38 -12.68
CA ASP A 180 -7.80 6.89 -14.03
C ASP A 180 -7.54 5.38 -14.13
N GLN A 181 -6.48 4.87 -13.48
CA GLN A 181 -6.23 3.43 -13.42
C GLN A 181 -7.32 2.66 -12.65
N LEU A 182 -7.84 3.23 -11.56
CA LEU A 182 -8.97 2.66 -10.83
C LEU A 182 -10.22 2.60 -11.69
N LYS A 183 -10.56 3.69 -12.40
CA LYS A 183 -11.73 3.72 -13.31
C LYS A 183 -11.63 2.67 -14.41
N ILE A 184 -10.48 2.59 -15.09
CA ILE A 184 -10.27 1.63 -16.19
C ILE A 184 -10.39 0.17 -15.69
N HIS A 185 -10.04 -0.09 -14.43
CA HIS A 185 -10.03 -1.44 -13.89
C HIS A 185 -11.38 -1.87 -13.29
N LEU A 186 -12.13 -0.92 -12.71
CA LEU A 186 -13.36 -1.18 -11.99
C LEU A 186 -14.62 -1.08 -12.85
N PHE A 187 -14.54 -0.33 -13.95
CA PHE A 187 -15.67 -0.01 -14.83
C PHE A 187 -15.36 -0.28 -16.29
#